data_f004663a46f6aa04e1ba2967a41efd79
#
_entry.id   f004663a46f6aa04e1ba2967a41efd79
#
_cell.length_a   1.000
_cell.length_b   1.000
_cell.length_c   1.000
_cell.angle_alpha   90.00
_cell.angle_beta   90.00
_cell.angle_gamma   90.00
#
_symmetry.space_group_name_H-M   'P 1'
#
loop_
_entity.id
_entity.type
_entity.pdbx_description
1 polymer ?
#
loop_
_entity_poly.entity_id
_entity_poly.type
_entity_poly.pdbx_seq_one_letter_code
_entity_poly.pdbx_strand_id
1 'polypeptide(L)'
;MTEESACPSLVASGSLRVESVPFSRIPGQSKLFIRYQTDRASLKEFYPNAPEKIYDIAEFAKQVNDAYTLDRNEVADALASLNNGLDAGERVAAAIDRFREPTTVAIFTGQQSGLFGGPLYTIYKALTSIKVAADLNRAGTPAVAMFWAAT
;
A
#
# COMPACT_ATOMS: atom_id res chain seq x y z
N MET A 1 1.59 -24.11 -12.58
CA MET A 1 2.61 -23.38 -13.36
C MET A 1 2.25 -21.91 -13.26
N THR A 2 2.84 -21.21 -12.31
CA THR A 2 2.62 -19.79 -12.06
C THR A 2 3.66 -19.01 -12.85
N GLU A 3 3.22 -18.27 -13.86
CA GLU A 3 4.08 -17.33 -14.59
C GLU A 3 4.54 -16.25 -13.62
N GLU A 4 5.81 -16.25 -13.36
CA GLU A 4 6.55 -15.22 -12.64
C GLU A 4 6.43 -13.91 -13.45
N SER A 5 5.72 -12.93 -12.89
CA SER A 5 5.68 -11.56 -13.40
C SER A 5 7.07 -10.93 -13.23
N ALA A 6 7.96 -11.18 -14.16
CA ALA A 6 9.24 -10.48 -14.27
C ALA A 6 8.99 -9.01 -14.62
N CYS A 7 9.60 -8.10 -13.90
CA CYS A 7 9.60 -6.68 -14.21
C CYS A 7 10.40 -6.44 -15.52
N PRO A 8 9.77 -6.10 -16.67
CA PRO A 8 10.43 -6.21 -17.97
C PRO A 8 11.52 -5.15 -18.24
N SER A 9 11.61 -4.09 -17.44
CA SER A 9 12.39 -2.90 -17.81
C SER A 9 13.85 -2.88 -17.34
N LEU A 10 14.26 -3.82 -16.46
CA LEU A 10 15.64 -3.87 -15.94
C LEU A 10 16.46 -5.06 -16.48
N VAL A 11 15.86 -5.93 -17.28
CA VAL A 11 16.50 -7.16 -17.77
C VAL A 11 17.08 -7.01 -19.20
N ALA A 12 16.95 -5.86 -19.81
CA ALA A 12 17.34 -5.66 -21.22
C ALA A 12 18.86 -5.49 -21.48
N SER A 13 19.71 -5.39 -20.45
CA SER A 13 21.15 -5.42 -20.62
C SER A 13 21.69 -6.76 -20.12
N GLY A 14 22.15 -7.63 -20.99
CA GLY A 14 22.55 -9.02 -20.77
C GLY A 14 23.62 -9.30 -19.69
N SER A 15 23.72 -8.45 -18.66
CA SER A 15 24.65 -8.57 -17.53
C SER A 15 23.97 -8.78 -16.17
N LEU A 16 22.62 -8.73 -16.08
CA LEU A 16 21.91 -8.88 -14.81
C LEU A 16 21.33 -10.29 -14.71
N ARG A 17 21.89 -11.09 -13.78
CA ARG A 17 21.31 -12.38 -13.40
C ARG A 17 20.38 -12.17 -12.18
N VAL A 18 19.12 -12.48 -12.34
CA VAL A 18 18.12 -12.43 -11.25
C VAL A 18 17.91 -13.85 -10.74
N GLU A 19 18.14 -14.04 -9.45
CA GLU A 19 17.84 -15.29 -8.75
C GLU A 19 16.78 -15.04 -7.67
N SER A 20 15.75 -15.87 -7.66
CA SER A 20 14.72 -15.84 -6.61
C SER A 20 15.08 -16.80 -5.49
N VAL A 21 15.17 -16.27 -4.27
CA VAL A 21 15.38 -17.07 -3.06
C VAL A 21 14.10 -17.06 -2.25
N PRO A 22 13.46 -18.21 -2.03
CA PRO A 22 12.24 -18.26 -1.21
C PRO A 22 12.55 -17.88 0.24
N PHE A 23 11.64 -17.14 0.87
CA PHE A 23 11.80 -16.68 2.25
C PHE A 23 12.04 -17.81 3.25
N SER A 24 11.52 -19.01 2.97
CA SER A 24 11.76 -20.21 3.79
C SER A 24 13.23 -20.64 3.88
N ARG A 25 14.08 -20.17 2.94
CA ARG A 25 15.53 -20.42 2.94
C ARG A 25 16.34 -19.34 3.63
N ILE A 26 15.69 -18.22 4.01
CA ILE A 26 16.37 -17.10 4.69
C ILE A 26 16.29 -17.35 6.20
N PRO A 27 17.43 -17.43 6.92
CA PRO A 27 17.43 -17.64 8.36
C PRO A 27 16.71 -16.54 9.12
N GLY A 28 16.10 -16.88 10.28
CA GLY A 28 15.47 -15.91 11.18
C GLY A 28 14.07 -15.45 10.79
N GLN A 29 13.48 -15.99 9.71
CA GLN A 29 12.10 -15.65 9.36
C GLN A 29 11.11 -16.28 10.33
N SER A 30 10.07 -15.52 10.73
CA SER A 30 9.02 -16.05 11.57
C SER A 30 8.18 -17.12 10.85
N LYS A 31 7.70 -18.12 11.58
CA LYS A 31 6.81 -19.16 11.01
C LYS A 31 5.52 -18.55 10.45
N LEU A 32 4.99 -17.50 11.08
CA LEU A 32 3.80 -16.78 10.62
C LEU A 32 4.05 -16.13 9.25
N PHE A 33 5.18 -15.43 9.10
CA PHE A 33 5.56 -14.80 7.84
C PHE A 33 5.72 -15.81 6.71
N ILE A 34 6.41 -16.92 6.98
CA ILE A 34 6.57 -18.00 5.98
C ILE A 34 5.19 -18.56 5.59
N ARG A 35 4.30 -18.86 6.56
CA ARG A 35 2.95 -19.33 6.27
C ARG A 35 2.15 -18.30 5.46
N TYR A 36 2.23 -17.02 5.80
CA TYR A 36 1.54 -15.98 5.04
C TYR A 36 1.97 -15.94 3.57
N GLN A 37 3.23 -16.26 3.28
CA GLN A 37 3.76 -16.30 1.90
C GLN A 37 3.41 -17.59 1.15
N THR A 38 3.31 -18.73 1.85
CA THR A 38 3.23 -20.05 1.21
C THR A 38 1.88 -20.73 1.35
N ASP A 39 1.09 -20.42 2.40
CA ASP A 39 -0.19 -21.05 2.72
C ASP A 39 -1.12 -20.07 3.43
N ARG A 40 -1.55 -19.06 2.69
CA ARG A 40 -2.46 -18.01 3.20
C ARG A 40 -3.80 -18.57 3.66
N ALA A 41 -4.28 -19.62 2.99
CA ALA A 41 -5.57 -20.22 3.30
C ALA A 41 -5.64 -20.74 4.75
N SER A 42 -4.53 -21.25 5.28
CA SER A 42 -4.44 -21.69 6.68
C SER A 42 -4.49 -20.56 7.71
N LEU A 43 -4.38 -19.31 7.27
CA LEU A 43 -4.39 -18.10 8.11
C LEU A 43 -5.67 -17.27 7.96
N LYS A 44 -6.68 -17.80 7.27
CA LYS A 44 -7.92 -17.06 6.96
C LYS A 44 -8.67 -16.58 8.22
N GLU A 45 -8.55 -17.30 9.32
CA GLU A 45 -9.14 -16.89 10.61
C GLU A 45 -8.51 -15.59 11.14
N PHE A 46 -7.20 -15.40 10.94
CA PHE A 46 -6.45 -14.23 11.41
C PHE A 46 -6.38 -13.12 10.35
N TYR A 47 -6.44 -13.48 9.08
CA TYR A 47 -6.35 -12.58 7.94
C TYR A 47 -7.50 -12.84 6.95
N PRO A 48 -8.76 -12.57 7.35
CA PRO A 48 -9.93 -12.89 6.52
C PRO A 48 -9.93 -12.17 5.17
N ASN A 49 -9.33 -10.98 5.13
CA ASN A 49 -9.29 -10.09 3.98
C ASN A 49 -7.85 -9.90 3.44
N ALA A 50 -7.06 -10.96 3.39
CA ALA A 50 -5.72 -10.90 2.81
C ALA A 50 -5.80 -10.96 1.27
N PRO A 51 -5.78 -9.81 0.55
CA PRO A 51 -5.95 -9.79 -0.89
C PRO A 51 -4.73 -10.41 -1.59
N GLU A 52 -4.97 -11.19 -2.62
CA GLU A 52 -3.93 -11.75 -3.48
C GLU A 52 -3.77 -10.94 -4.76
N LYS A 53 -4.85 -10.31 -5.22
CA LYS A 53 -4.90 -9.54 -6.48
C LYS A 53 -5.52 -8.17 -6.23
N ILE A 54 -5.29 -7.26 -7.17
CA ILE A 54 -5.85 -5.90 -7.11
C ILE A 54 -7.39 -5.90 -7.08
N TYR A 55 -8.03 -6.87 -7.73
CA TYR A 55 -9.48 -7.00 -7.73
C TYR A 55 -10.05 -7.34 -6.34
N ASP A 56 -9.33 -8.14 -5.57
CA ASP A 56 -9.71 -8.49 -4.20
C ASP A 56 -9.68 -7.23 -3.30
N ILE A 57 -8.72 -6.33 -3.55
CA ILE A 57 -8.63 -5.04 -2.87
C ILE A 57 -9.81 -4.15 -3.25
N ALA A 58 -10.23 -4.14 -4.52
CA ALA A 58 -11.36 -3.33 -4.97
C ALA A 58 -12.69 -3.80 -4.34
N GLU A 59 -12.90 -5.10 -4.22
CA GLU A 59 -14.06 -5.65 -3.51
C GLU A 59 -14.04 -5.30 -2.02
N PHE A 60 -12.87 -5.43 -1.38
CA PHE A 60 -12.70 -5.06 0.02
C PHE A 60 -12.86 -3.55 0.25
N ALA A 61 -12.46 -2.71 -0.70
CA ALA A 61 -12.62 -1.25 -0.63
C ALA A 61 -14.08 -0.83 -0.42
N LYS A 62 -15.03 -1.53 -1.06
CA LYS A 62 -16.45 -1.27 -0.85
C LYS A 62 -16.86 -1.56 0.59
N GLN A 63 -16.44 -2.69 1.15
CA GLN A 63 -16.75 -3.05 2.54
C GLN A 63 -16.17 -2.03 3.53
N VAL A 64 -14.96 -1.52 3.27
CA VAL A 64 -14.33 -0.48 4.08
C VAL A 64 -15.13 0.81 4.03
N ASN A 65 -15.58 1.25 2.85
CA ASN A 65 -16.39 2.44 2.69
C ASN A 65 -17.75 2.31 3.39
N ASP A 66 -18.41 1.16 3.26
CA ASP A 66 -19.72 0.90 3.89
C ASP A 66 -19.63 0.89 5.43
N ALA A 67 -18.47 0.50 5.97
CA ALA A 67 -18.19 0.49 7.42
C ALA A 67 -17.63 1.83 7.96
N TYR A 68 -17.29 2.79 7.09
CA TYR A 68 -16.69 4.04 7.50
C TYR A 68 -17.75 5.01 8.08
N THR A 69 -17.57 5.39 9.34
CA THR A 69 -18.58 6.17 10.11
C THR A 69 -18.15 7.59 10.46
N LEU A 70 -16.87 7.95 10.22
CA LEU A 70 -16.39 9.28 10.54
C LEU A 70 -16.76 10.30 9.45
N ASP A 71 -16.87 11.58 9.83
CA ASP A 71 -17.03 12.64 8.84
C ASP A 71 -15.75 12.83 8.05
N ARG A 72 -15.82 12.56 6.75
CA ARG A 72 -14.68 12.68 5.84
C ARG A 72 -14.17 14.11 5.70
N ASN A 73 -15.07 15.10 5.80
CA ASN A 73 -14.69 16.49 5.71
C ASN A 73 -13.88 16.91 6.93
N GLU A 74 -14.31 16.53 8.13
CA GLU A 74 -13.55 16.79 9.36
C GLU A 74 -12.15 16.16 9.29
N VAL A 75 -12.04 14.92 8.85
CA VAL A 75 -10.74 14.24 8.70
C VAL A 75 -9.89 14.91 7.62
N ALA A 76 -10.48 15.27 6.48
CA ALA A 76 -9.78 15.96 5.40
C ALA A 76 -9.30 17.36 5.82
N ASP A 77 -10.11 18.10 6.58
CA ASP A 77 -9.73 19.42 7.12
C ASP A 77 -8.55 19.30 8.09
N ALA A 78 -8.56 18.31 8.95
CA ALA A 78 -7.44 18.02 9.85
C ALA A 78 -6.15 17.66 9.07
N LEU A 79 -6.27 16.84 8.03
CA LEU A 79 -5.16 16.48 7.14
C LEU A 79 -4.65 17.72 6.37
N ALA A 80 -5.53 18.55 5.86
CA ALA A 80 -5.15 19.79 5.17
C ALA A 80 -4.41 20.75 6.10
N SER A 81 -4.92 20.95 7.31
CA SER A 81 -4.27 21.81 8.33
C SER A 81 -2.86 21.31 8.67
N LEU A 82 -2.71 19.99 8.90
CA LEU A 82 -1.41 19.39 9.18
C LEU A 82 -0.43 19.57 8.02
N ASN A 83 -0.86 19.30 6.80
CA ASN A 83 0.01 19.34 5.63
C ASN A 83 0.36 20.77 5.17
N ASN A 84 -0.52 21.74 5.39
CA ASN A 84 -0.22 23.14 5.16
C ASN A 84 0.94 23.64 6.05
N GLY A 85 1.00 23.16 7.31
CA GLY A 85 2.12 23.45 8.20
C GLY A 85 3.47 22.84 7.77
N LEU A 86 3.44 21.87 6.85
CA LEU A 86 4.61 21.17 6.32
C LEU A 86 4.99 21.63 4.91
N ASP A 87 4.36 22.68 4.39
CA ASP A 87 4.55 23.17 3.00
C ASP A 87 4.35 22.05 1.95
N ALA A 88 3.33 21.23 2.16
CA ALA A 88 3.01 20.12 1.26
C ALA A 88 2.46 20.68 -0.07
N GLY A 89 2.98 20.15 -1.18
CA GLY A 89 2.66 20.64 -2.52
C GLY A 89 1.23 20.31 -2.98
N GLU A 90 0.84 20.88 -4.12
CA GLU A 90 -0.50 20.77 -4.73
C GLU A 90 -1.02 19.34 -4.89
N ARG A 91 -0.12 18.37 -5.11
CA ARG A 91 -0.52 16.93 -5.23
C ARG A 91 -1.09 16.38 -3.93
N VAL A 92 -0.59 16.85 -2.79
CA VAL A 92 -1.10 16.43 -1.48
C VAL A 92 -2.47 17.07 -1.26
N ALA A 93 -2.63 18.36 -1.57
CA ALA A 93 -3.92 19.04 -1.49
C ALA A 93 -4.97 18.33 -2.36
N ALA A 94 -4.66 18.02 -3.62
CA ALA A 94 -5.56 17.30 -4.52
C ALA A 94 -5.91 15.88 -4.02
N ALA A 95 -4.99 15.19 -3.35
CA ALA A 95 -5.27 13.88 -2.75
C ALA A 95 -6.21 13.99 -1.54
N ILE A 96 -6.05 15.03 -0.72
CA ILE A 96 -6.94 15.33 0.41
C ILE A 96 -8.35 15.67 -0.10
N ASP A 97 -8.47 16.50 -1.13
CA ASP A 97 -9.77 16.83 -1.73
C ASP A 97 -10.46 15.61 -2.31
N ARG A 98 -9.73 14.73 -2.97
CA ARG A 98 -10.28 13.44 -3.44
C ARG A 98 -10.72 12.52 -2.31
N PHE A 99 -10.06 12.56 -1.16
CA PHE A 99 -10.46 11.77 0.00
C PHE A 99 -11.82 12.19 0.57
N ARG A 100 -12.27 13.43 0.34
CA ARG A 100 -13.62 13.90 0.75
C ARG A 100 -14.73 13.13 0.06
N GLU A 101 -14.49 12.60 -1.14
CA GLU A 101 -15.47 11.84 -1.90
C GLU A 101 -15.82 10.52 -1.16
N PRO A 102 -17.12 10.23 -0.95
CA PRO A 102 -17.55 9.09 -0.13
C PRO A 102 -17.04 7.72 -0.61
N THR A 103 -16.79 7.59 -1.92
CA THR A 103 -16.35 6.34 -2.53
C THR A 103 -14.83 6.15 -2.54
N THR A 104 -14.07 7.17 -2.14
CA THR A 104 -12.61 7.12 -2.16
C THR A 104 -12.07 6.35 -0.95
N VAL A 105 -11.22 5.36 -1.18
CA VAL A 105 -10.50 4.65 -0.12
C VAL A 105 -9.07 5.16 0.05
N ALA A 106 -8.56 5.09 1.27
CA ALA A 106 -7.17 5.38 1.57
C ALA A 106 -6.33 4.10 1.58
N ILE A 107 -5.28 4.08 0.76
CA ILE A 107 -4.23 3.05 0.83
C ILE A 107 -3.17 3.55 1.81
N PHE A 108 -3.25 3.02 3.01
CA PHE A 108 -2.52 3.53 4.16
C PHE A 108 -1.26 2.72 4.43
N THR A 109 -0.14 3.40 4.63
CA THR A 109 1.11 2.81 5.12
C THR A 109 1.83 3.82 6.01
N GLY A 110 2.84 3.38 6.73
CA GLY A 110 3.60 4.30 7.59
C GLY A 110 4.88 3.70 8.11
N GLN A 111 5.69 4.57 8.70
CA GLN A 111 6.95 4.25 9.34
C GLN A 111 7.33 5.35 10.31
N GLN A 112 8.14 5.02 11.33
CA GLN A 112 8.81 6.01 12.17
C GLN A 112 9.74 6.87 11.29
N SER A 113 9.84 8.16 11.64
CA SER A 113 10.80 9.05 10.99
C SER A 113 12.22 8.55 11.25
N GLY A 114 13.07 8.66 10.26
CA GLY A 114 14.46 8.26 10.32
C GLY A 114 15.36 9.19 9.54
N LEU A 115 16.65 9.17 9.86
CA LEU A 115 17.65 9.98 9.19
C LEU A 115 17.60 9.68 7.68
N PHE A 116 17.64 10.71 6.83
CA PHE A 116 17.55 10.61 5.36
C PHE A 116 16.35 9.79 4.83
N GLY A 117 15.22 9.82 5.53
CA GLY A 117 14.01 9.08 5.13
C GLY A 117 13.94 7.66 5.69
N GLY A 118 14.92 7.25 6.51
CA GLY A 118 14.95 5.94 7.14
C GLY A 118 15.45 4.82 6.19
N PRO A 119 15.22 3.56 6.54
CA PRO A 119 15.66 2.43 5.75
C PRO A 119 14.94 2.36 4.40
N LEU A 120 15.58 1.73 3.42
CA LEU A 120 15.09 1.65 2.03
C LEU A 120 13.65 1.11 1.91
N TYR A 121 13.25 0.21 2.80
CA TYR A 121 11.86 -0.31 2.80
C TYR A 121 10.81 0.78 3.09
N THR A 122 11.16 1.88 3.76
CA THR A 122 10.26 3.04 3.94
C THR A 122 9.85 3.61 2.58
N ILE A 123 10.83 3.79 1.69
CA ILE A 123 10.60 4.25 0.33
C ILE A 123 9.74 3.23 -0.44
N TYR A 124 10.06 1.94 -0.35
CA TYR A 124 9.27 0.90 -1.01
C TYR A 124 7.83 0.83 -0.49
N LYS A 125 7.60 1.03 0.81
CA LYS A 125 6.23 1.11 1.38
C LYS A 125 5.46 2.28 0.78
N ALA A 126 6.06 3.47 0.69
CA ALA A 126 5.43 4.63 0.09
C ALA A 126 5.13 4.41 -1.41
N LEU A 127 6.10 3.92 -2.17
CA LEU A 127 5.91 3.62 -3.59
C LEU A 127 4.85 2.53 -3.82
N THR A 128 4.79 1.52 -2.95
CA THR A 128 3.78 0.47 -3.02
C THR A 128 2.38 1.03 -2.80
N SER A 129 2.17 1.89 -1.78
CA SER A 129 0.86 2.51 -1.55
C SER A 129 0.42 3.39 -2.73
N ILE A 130 1.34 4.17 -3.31
CA ILE A 130 1.07 4.98 -4.50
C ILE A 130 0.70 4.09 -5.69
N LYS A 131 1.46 3.01 -5.92
CA LYS A 131 1.18 2.08 -7.01
C LYS A 131 -0.18 1.40 -6.84
N VAL A 132 -0.50 0.90 -5.66
CA VAL A 132 -1.79 0.25 -5.38
C VAL A 132 -2.94 1.23 -5.58
N ALA A 133 -2.83 2.46 -5.06
CA ALA A 133 -3.85 3.49 -5.28
C ALA A 133 -4.04 3.81 -6.78
N ALA A 134 -2.94 3.90 -7.54
CA ALA A 134 -3.00 4.12 -8.99
C ALA A 134 -3.66 2.94 -9.73
N ASP A 135 -3.37 1.70 -9.33
CA ASP A 135 -3.95 0.49 -9.92
C ASP A 135 -5.46 0.41 -9.63
N LEU A 136 -5.89 0.73 -8.40
CA LEU A 136 -7.30 0.81 -8.03
C LEU A 136 -8.05 1.89 -8.85
N ASN A 137 -7.48 3.08 -8.98
CA ASN A 137 -8.06 4.14 -9.79
C ASN A 137 -8.23 3.70 -11.25
N ARG A 138 -7.27 2.97 -11.81
CA ARG A 138 -7.37 2.41 -13.17
C ARG A 138 -8.44 1.32 -13.27
N ALA A 139 -8.67 0.57 -12.20
CA ALA A 139 -9.71 -0.44 -12.10
C ALA A 139 -11.12 0.15 -11.79
N GLY A 140 -11.25 1.50 -11.67
CA GLY A 140 -12.52 2.17 -11.41
C GLY A 140 -12.88 2.31 -9.92
N THR A 141 -11.95 1.97 -9.01
CA THR A 141 -12.13 2.17 -7.56
C THR A 141 -11.35 3.41 -7.14
N PRO A 142 -12.03 4.53 -6.74
CA PRO A 142 -11.35 5.74 -6.32
C PRO A 142 -10.47 5.49 -5.09
N ALA A 143 -9.19 5.86 -5.18
CA ALA A 143 -8.23 5.62 -4.11
C ALA A 143 -7.19 6.73 -4.03
N VAL A 144 -6.73 7.02 -2.81
CA VAL A 144 -5.60 7.90 -2.51
C VAL A 144 -4.56 7.15 -1.68
N ALA A 145 -3.29 7.47 -1.88
CA ALA A 145 -2.22 6.94 -1.04
C ALA A 145 -1.99 7.87 0.15
N MET A 146 -1.86 7.30 1.34
CA MET A 146 -1.53 8.02 2.56
C MET A 146 -0.31 7.39 3.24
N PHE A 147 0.65 8.22 3.62
CA PHE A 147 1.82 7.79 4.37
C PHE A 147 1.84 8.46 5.74
N TRP A 148 1.85 7.65 6.79
CA TRP A 148 1.93 8.12 8.17
C TRP A 148 3.38 8.14 8.64
N ALA A 149 3.94 9.32 8.88
CA ALA A 149 5.21 9.45 9.58
C ALA A 149 4.94 9.50 11.08
N ALA A 150 5.23 8.41 11.78
CA ALA A 150 5.10 8.33 13.23
C ALA A 150 6.28 9.06 13.89
N THR A 151 5.98 10.08 14.68
CA THR A 151 6.96 10.89 15.44
C THR A 151 6.76 10.70 16.92
#